data_e4a6d8f2b38c2549c94710a1f04b2a25
#
_entry.id   e4a6d8f2b38c2549c94710a1f04b2a25
#
_cell.length_a   1.000
_cell.length_b   1.000
_cell.length_c   1.000
_cell.angle_alpha   90.00
_cell.angle_beta   90.00
_cell.angle_gamma   90.00
#
_symmetry.space_group_name_H-M   'P 1'
#
loop_
_entity.id
_entity.type
_entity.pdbx_description
1 polymer ?
#
loop_
_entity_poly.entity_id
_entity_poly.type
_entity_poly.pdbx_seq_one_letter_code
_entity_poly.pdbx_strand_id
1 'polypeptide(L)'
;MPRKDPSEKKAYHKEQSRKHYLKYKDKIIAANKRNRAVHKKVWDEFKTTLSCAKCGFAHPAALDFHHEDPSEKEYNIHKLVGNGRFTKAYEEIKKCIVLCANCHRIHHYEEKKNPAL
;
A
#
# COMPACT_ATOMS: atom_id res chain seq x y z
N MET A 1 -24.17 -16.52 -38.13
CA MET A 1 -22.83 -15.95 -38.16
C MET A 1 -21.85 -16.89 -37.49
N PRO A 2 -20.68 -17.11 -38.08
CA PRO A 2 -19.70 -17.94 -37.41
C PRO A 2 -19.24 -17.25 -36.10
N ARG A 3 -19.12 -18.04 -35.06
CA ARG A 3 -18.63 -17.55 -33.79
C ARG A 3 -17.17 -17.13 -33.94
N LYS A 4 -16.83 -15.95 -33.42
CA LYS A 4 -15.44 -15.51 -33.41
C LYS A 4 -14.59 -16.45 -32.56
N ASP A 5 -13.36 -16.71 -33.04
CA ASP A 5 -12.34 -17.42 -32.30
C ASP A 5 -12.08 -16.73 -30.95
N PRO A 6 -11.78 -17.46 -29.86
CA PRO A 6 -11.45 -16.87 -28.57
C PRO A 6 -10.31 -15.84 -28.62
N SER A 7 -9.31 -16.05 -29.48
CA SER A 7 -8.22 -15.09 -29.68
C SER A 7 -8.70 -13.79 -30.34
N GLU A 8 -9.63 -13.88 -31.29
CA GLU A 8 -10.24 -12.72 -31.95
C GLU A 8 -11.11 -11.93 -30.97
N LYS A 9 -11.88 -12.61 -30.11
CA LYS A 9 -12.66 -11.95 -29.06
C LYS A 9 -11.76 -11.19 -28.08
N LYS A 10 -10.66 -11.79 -27.67
CA LYS A 10 -9.70 -11.17 -26.76
C LYS A 10 -9.08 -9.92 -27.38
N ALA A 11 -8.68 -9.99 -28.65
CA ALA A 11 -8.14 -8.85 -29.37
C ALA A 11 -9.16 -7.73 -29.52
N TYR A 12 -10.41 -8.08 -29.86
CA TYR A 12 -11.50 -7.13 -29.98
C TYR A 12 -11.77 -6.41 -28.66
N HIS A 13 -11.88 -7.14 -27.55
CA HIS A 13 -12.12 -6.55 -26.24
C HIS A 13 -10.97 -5.65 -25.80
N LYS A 14 -9.73 -6.05 -26.06
CA LYS A 14 -8.55 -5.24 -25.78
C LYS A 14 -8.59 -3.91 -26.51
N GLU A 15 -8.96 -3.93 -27.80
CA GLU A 15 -9.05 -2.72 -28.60
C GLU A 15 -10.20 -1.81 -28.15
N GLN A 16 -11.37 -2.37 -27.80
CA GLN A 16 -12.50 -1.59 -27.29
C GLN A 16 -12.14 -0.95 -25.95
N SER A 17 -11.47 -1.66 -25.06
CA SER A 17 -11.00 -1.12 -23.78
C SER A 17 -10.01 0.03 -23.99
N ARG A 18 -9.09 -0.10 -24.95
CA ARG A 18 -8.14 0.96 -25.29
C ARG A 18 -8.85 2.20 -25.82
N LYS A 19 -9.80 2.03 -26.74
CA LYS A 19 -10.59 3.14 -27.31
C LYS A 19 -11.40 3.84 -26.22
N HIS A 20 -12.02 3.09 -25.33
CA HIS A 20 -12.76 3.63 -24.19
C HIS A 20 -11.84 4.46 -23.28
N TYR A 21 -10.69 3.91 -22.91
CA TYR A 21 -9.71 4.60 -22.08
C TYR A 21 -9.24 5.91 -22.74
N LEU A 22 -8.88 5.88 -24.04
CA LEU A 22 -8.43 7.08 -24.76
C LEU A 22 -9.51 8.16 -24.83
N LYS A 23 -10.77 7.76 -24.98
CA LYS A 23 -11.90 8.68 -25.02
C LYS A 23 -12.16 9.38 -23.70
N TYR A 24 -12.02 8.63 -22.58
CA TYR A 24 -12.36 9.14 -21.24
C TYR A 24 -11.12 9.33 -20.34
N LYS A 25 -9.93 9.29 -20.91
CA LYS A 25 -8.67 9.35 -20.19
C LYS A 25 -8.62 10.45 -19.14
N ASP A 26 -8.95 11.68 -19.52
CA ASP A 26 -8.86 12.82 -18.62
C ASP A 26 -9.84 12.70 -17.44
N LYS A 27 -11.05 12.19 -17.70
CA LYS A 27 -12.04 11.95 -16.64
C LYS A 27 -11.62 10.83 -15.71
N ILE A 28 -11.03 9.75 -16.26
CA ILE A 28 -10.54 8.62 -15.49
C ILE A 28 -9.39 9.05 -14.58
N ILE A 29 -8.43 9.79 -15.12
CA ILE A 29 -7.28 10.30 -14.35
C ILE A 29 -7.75 11.21 -13.22
N ALA A 30 -8.68 12.13 -13.50
CA ALA A 30 -9.23 13.03 -12.50
C ALA A 30 -9.99 12.28 -11.41
N ALA A 31 -10.79 11.27 -11.76
CA ALA A 31 -11.51 10.43 -10.80
C ALA A 31 -10.55 9.63 -9.92
N ASN A 32 -9.52 9.02 -10.51
CA ASN A 32 -8.51 8.28 -9.78
C ASN A 32 -7.75 9.17 -8.80
N LYS A 33 -7.40 10.38 -9.22
CA LYS A 33 -6.73 11.36 -8.36
C LYS A 33 -7.59 11.76 -7.16
N ARG A 34 -8.90 12.00 -7.37
CA ARG A 34 -9.84 12.31 -6.29
C ARG A 34 -9.98 11.15 -5.32
N ASN A 35 -10.11 9.93 -5.84
CA ASN A 35 -10.24 8.73 -5.03
C ASN A 35 -8.99 8.49 -4.18
N ARG A 36 -7.81 8.67 -4.76
CA ARG A 36 -6.54 8.57 -4.01
C ARG A 36 -6.47 9.61 -2.89
N ALA A 37 -6.88 10.85 -3.16
CA ALA A 37 -6.85 11.90 -2.15
C ALA A 37 -7.77 11.57 -0.97
N VAL A 38 -8.98 11.06 -1.23
CA VAL A 38 -9.92 10.63 -0.19
C VAL A 38 -9.32 9.49 0.65
N HIS A 39 -8.81 8.46 0.00
CA HIS A 39 -8.21 7.30 0.69
C HIS A 39 -6.95 7.68 1.45
N LYS A 40 -6.13 8.58 0.92
CA LYS A 40 -4.94 9.08 1.59
C LYS A 40 -5.30 9.85 2.86
N LYS A 41 -6.36 10.63 2.81
CA LYS A 41 -6.86 11.35 3.99
C LYS A 41 -7.30 10.38 5.08
N VAL A 42 -8.04 9.33 4.72
CA VAL A 42 -8.47 8.28 5.65
C VAL A 42 -7.26 7.56 6.24
N TRP A 43 -6.27 7.23 5.43
CA TRP A 43 -5.03 6.62 5.88
C TRP A 43 -4.28 7.52 6.87
N ASP A 44 -4.14 8.79 6.56
CA ASP A 44 -3.46 9.75 7.43
C ASP A 44 -4.18 9.91 8.76
N GLU A 45 -5.51 9.96 8.75
CA GLU A 45 -6.34 9.98 9.96
C GLU A 45 -6.17 8.70 10.78
N PHE A 46 -6.11 7.55 10.13
CA PHE A 46 -5.85 6.27 10.78
C PHE A 46 -4.49 6.28 11.49
N LYS A 47 -3.45 6.81 10.86
CA LYS A 47 -2.11 6.91 11.47
C LYS A 47 -2.10 7.78 12.72
N THR A 48 -2.97 8.76 12.82
CA THR A 48 -3.06 9.61 14.03
C THR A 48 -3.57 8.85 15.26
N THR A 49 -4.23 7.71 15.06
CA THR A 49 -4.72 6.86 16.14
C THR A 49 -3.68 5.90 16.69
N LEU A 50 -2.53 5.81 16.03
CA LEU A 50 -1.47 4.85 16.36
C LEU A 50 -0.42 5.46 17.27
N SER A 51 0.28 4.59 18.00
CA SER A 51 1.40 4.97 18.84
C SER A 51 2.48 3.89 18.80
N CYS A 52 3.72 4.30 19.14
CA CYS A 52 4.83 3.35 19.23
C CYS A 52 4.54 2.30 20.30
N ALA A 53 4.65 1.03 19.94
CA ALA A 53 4.42 -0.09 20.85
C ALA A 53 5.40 -0.15 22.01
N LYS A 54 6.60 0.43 21.86
CA LYS A 54 7.65 0.41 22.88
C LYS A 54 7.63 1.65 23.78
N CYS A 55 7.52 2.86 23.22
CA CYS A 55 7.66 4.10 24.00
C CYS A 55 6.39 4.95 24.04
N GLY A 56 5.36 4.60 23.28
CA GLY A 56 4.09 5.34 23.29
C GLY A 56 4.08 6.63 22.47
N PHE A 57 5.18 6.97 21.79
CA PHE A 57 5.24 8.16 20.93
C PHE A 57 4.17 8.08 19.85
N ALA A 58 3.41 9.15 19.63
CA ALA A 58 2.18 9.08 18.84
C ALA A 58 2.11 10.01 17.61
N HIS A 59 3.19 10.69 17.25
CA HIS A 59 3.16 11.57 16.08
C HIS A 59 3.26 10.74 14.80
N PRO A 60 2.27 10.84 13.88
CA PRO A 60 2.20 9.97 12.71
C PRO A 60 3.38 10.10 11.75
N ALA A 61 4.03 11.27 11.68
CA ALA A 61 5.18 11.48 10.81
C ALA A 61 6.41 10.64 11.22
N ALA A 62 6.50 10.24 12.48
CA ALA A 62 7.63 9.49 13.01
C ALA A 62 7.28 8.04 13.37
N LEU A 63 6.13 7.54 12.92
CA LEU A 63 5.72 6.16 13.14
C LEU A 63 6.00 5.31 11.90
N ASP A 64 6.63 4.17 12.11
CA ASP A 64 6.94 3.20 11.08
C ASP A 64 6.22 1.88 11.36
N PHE A 65 5.93 1.13 10.30
CA PHE A 65 5.38 -0.21 10.40
C PHE A 65 6.52 -1.22 10.26
N HIS A 66 6.81 -1.94 11.34
CA HIS A 66 7.87 -2.94 11.37
C HIS A 66 7.28 -4.34 11.29
N HIS A 67 7.67 -5.12 10.27
CA HIS A 67 7.23 -6.50 10.14
C HIS A 67 7.85 -7.34 11.25
N GLU A 68 7.03 -8.01 12.05
CA GLU A 68 7.49 -8.87 13.15
C GLU A 68 8.29 -10.05 12.61
N ASP A 69 7.82 -10.65 11.53
CA ASP A 69 8.52 -11.73 10.83
C ASP A 69 8.84 -11.28 9.41
N PRO A 70 10.12 -11.00 9.10
CA PRO A 70 10.50 -10.59 7.75
C PRO A 70 10.15 -11.61 6.67
N SER A 71 10.05 -12.89 6.99
CA SER A 71 9.68 -13.95 6.04
C SER A 71 8.22 -13.85 5.59
N GLU A 72 7.35 -13.24 6.38
CA GLU A 72 5.94 -13.03 6.05
C GLU A 72 5.69 -11.75 5.28
N LYS A 73 6.70 -10.91 5.13
CA LYS A 73 6.59 -9.66 4.39
C LYS A 73 6.37 -9.93 2.90
N GLU A 74 5.18 -9.56 2.39
CA GLU A 74 4.86 -9.65 0.97
C GLU A 74 5.08 -8.32 0.26
N TYR A 75 4.80 -7.21 0.94
CA TYR A 75 4.82 -5.88 0.34
C TYR A 75 5.40 -4.84 1.29
N ASN A 76 5.99 -3.80 0.71
CA ASN A 76 6.38 -2.60 1.43
C ASN A 76 5.16 -1.68 1.57
N ILE A 77 4.74 -1.41 2.80
CA ILE A 77 3.54 -0.61 3.10
C ILE A 77 3.63 0.79 2.50
N HIS A 78 4.78 1.43 2.58
CA HIS A 78 4.99 2.75 2.02
C HIS A 78 4.75 2.78 0.50
N LYS A 79 5.21 1.76 -0.20
CA LYS A 79 4.97 1.62 -1.65
C LYS A 79 3.50 1.35 -1.97
N LEU A 80 2.83 0.52 -1.17
CA LEU A 80 1.40 0.25 -1.35
C LEU A 80 0.58 1.53 -1.23
N VAL A 81 0.84 2.32 -0.20
CA VAL A 81 0.16 3.61 0.01
C VAL A 81 0.48 4.59 -1.12
N GLY A 82 1.73 4.69 -1.52
CA GLY A 82 2.16 5.54 -2.64
C GLY A 82 1.50 5.17 -3.96
N ASN A 83 1.18 3.89 -4.17
CA ASN A 83 0.50 3.40 -5.37
C ASN A 83 -1.02 3.37 -5.24
N GLY A 84 -1.57 3.85 -4.13
CA GLY A 84 -3.02 3.88 -3.91
C GLY A 84 -3.63 2.52 -3.56
N ARG A 85 -2.84 1.53 -3.18
CA ARG A 85 -3.30 0.19 -2.82
C ARG A 85 -3.57 0.08 -1.32
N PHE A 86 -4.53 0.84 -0.84
CA PHE A 86 -4.81 0.98 0.59
C PHE A 86 -5.35 -0.31 1.23
N THR A 87 -6.21 -1.05 0.55
CA THR A 87 -6.75 -2.31 1.07
C THR A 87 -5.62 -3.30 1.38
N LYS A 88 -4.66 -3.45 0.47
CA LYS A 88 -3.50 -4.30 0.67
C LYS A 88 -2.59 -3.77 1.78
N ALA A 89 -2.47 -2.45 1.90
CA ALA A 89 -1.70 -1.83 2.97
C ALA A 89 -2.29 -2.16 4.35
N TYR A 90 -3.61 -2.07 4.51
CA TYR A 90 -4.27 -2.44 5.76
C TYR A 90 -4.10 -3.92 6.09
N GLU A 91 -4.11 -4.80 5.10
CA GLU A 91 -3.85 -6.22 5.30
C GLU A 91 -2.41 -6.48 5.73
N GLU A 92 -1.46 -5.80 5.10
CA GLU A 92 -0.03 -5.95 5.41
C GLU A 92 0.30 -5.45 6.81
N ILE A 93 -0.37 -4.40 7.28
CA ILE A 93 -0.20 -3.85 8.64
C ILE A 93 -0.46 -4.89 9.72
N LYS A 94 -1.35 -5.84 9.49
CA LYS A 94 -1.66 -6.92 10.45
C LYS A 94 -0.43 -7.77 10.78
N LYS A 95 0.57 -7.76 9.92
CA LYS A 95 1.85 -8.46 10.11
C LYS A 95 2.91 -7.60 10.79
N CYS A 96 2.57 -6.38 11.17
CA CYS A 96 3.51 -5.38 11.66
C CYS A 96 3.19 -4.92 13.07
N ILE A 97 4.23 -4.42 13.75
CA ILE A 97 4.06 -3.58 14.95
C ILE A 97 4.40 -2.14 14.58
N VAL A 98 3.81 -1.19 15.30
CA VAL A 98 4.10 0.22 15.12
C VAL A 98 5.26 0.60 16.02
N LEU A 99 6.32 1.16 15.43
CA LEU A 99 7.48 1.66 16.15
C LEU A 99 7.77 3.10 15.70
N CYS A 100 8.16 3.97 16.63
CA CYS A 100 8.66 5.27 16.23
C CYS A 100 10.03 5.13 15.57
N ALA A 101 10.47 6.16 14.86
CA ALA A 101 11.75 6.13 14.15
C ALA A 101 12.93 5.74 15.06
N ASN A 102 12.94 6.25 16.28
CA ASN A 102 13.99 5.94 17.25
C ASN A 102 13.97 4.46 17.68
N CYS A 103 12.81 3.98 18.12
CA CYS A 103 12.67 2.58 18.55
C CYS A 103 12.91 1.60 17.40
N HIS A 104 12.50 1.95 16.18
CA HIS A 104 12.72 1.14 15.00
C HIS A 104 14.21 0.99 14.67
N ARG A 105 14.95 2.10 14.72
CA ARG A 105 16.42 2.07 14.52
C ARG A 105 17.14 1.30 15.60
N ILE A 106 16.74 1.49 16.84
CA ILE A 106 17.32 0.77 17.98
C ILE A 106 17.08 -0.73 17.84
N HIS A 107 15.85 -1.13 17.44
CA HIS A 107 15.49 -2.52 17.22
C HIS A 107 16.41 -3.18 16.18
N HIS A 108 16.60 -2.55 15.02
CA HIS A 108 17.50 -3.06 13.99
C HIS A 108 18.96 -3.10 14.42
N TYR A 109 19.40 -2.11 15.16
CA TYR A 109 20.76 -2.08 15.71
C TYR A 109 21.01 -3.27 16.65
N GLU A 110 20.06 -3.53 17.53
CA GLU A 110 20.14 -4.66 18.48
C GLU A 110 20.09 -6.03 17.77
N GLU A 111 19.27 -6.16 16.73
CA GLU A 111 19.24 -7.36 15.91
C GLU A 111 20.59 -7.70 15.28
N LYS A 112 21.29 -6.68 14.79
CA LYS A 112 22.62 -6.85 14.19
C LYS A 112 23.66 -7.25 15.19
N LYS A 113 23.55 -6.78 16.44
CA LYS A 113 24.47 -7.15 17.52
C LYS A 113 24.21 -8.55 18.06
N ASN A 114 22.96 -8.99 18.10
CA ASN A 114 22.52 -10.27 18.65
C ASN A 114 21.70 -11.04 17.64
N PRO A 115 22.32 -11.56 16.55
CA PRO A 115 21.58 -12.24 15.48
C PRO A 115 20.90 -13.55 15.91
N ALA A 116 21.18 -14.03 17.11
CA ALA A 116 20.56 -15.23 17.68
C ALA A 116 19.25 -14.93 18.42
N LEU A 117 18.85 -13.69 18.52
CA LEU A 117 17.60 -13.28 19.18
C LEU A 117 16.44 -13.16 18.20
#